data_77c8847503698178f4b4e8d47460fe7e
#
_entry.id   77c8847503698178f4b4e8d47460fe7e
#
_cell.length_a   1.000
_cell.length_b   1.000
_cell.length_c   1.000
_cell.angle_alpha   90.00
_cell.angle_beta   90.00
_cell.angle_gamma   90.00
#
_symmetry.space_group_name_H-M   'P 1'
#
loop_
_entity.id
_entity.type
_entity.pdbx_description
1 polymer ?
#
loop_
_entity_poly.entity_id
_entity_poly.type
_entity_poly.pdbx_seq_one_letter_code
_entity_poly.pdbx_strand_id
1 'polypeptide(L)'
;VTQRLLVYQSLWAMERRRPDGLEWTLDEKLAMIRDAGFDGAGVRFFDYKYAKRVTDFLRAHGMSWQAQCYPQTVDDLKPIIEHVRELGADHINLQPDVRPYRLEQCIPYILGWRRLAMDAGIKLQIETHRDRMTTDLFFTLHLLDCFPDLRLTGDLSHYVVGREFAWPLSEENHALMRRILDHCWGFHGRVASREQIQVQISFPHQKDWVDLFMGWWEYGFRQWMRRAGPDETLTFLCEMGPKEYAMTGADGYELSDRWQEANLMKDMVRALWARVRDEAKAATPARVAA
;
A
#
# COMPACT_ATOMS: atom_id res chain seq x y z
N VAL A 1 -6.59 -23.37 2.76
CA VAL A 1 -5.84 -22.17 2.35
C VAL A 1 -5.87 -21.21 3.51
N THR A 2 -4.70 -20.91 4.06
CA THR A 2 -4.52 -20.06 5.23
C THR A 2 -4.04 -18.63 4.86
N GLN A 3 -4.10 -18.29 3.58
CA GLN A 3 -3.81 -16.94 3.08
C GLN A 3 -4.64 -15.90 3.85
N ARG A 4 -4.02 -14.81 4.27
CA ARG A 4 -4.64 -13.78 5.10
C ARG A 4 -4.45 -12.40 4.50
N LEU A 5 -5.43 -11.53 4.72
CA LEU A 5 -5.29 -10.10 4.55
C LEU A 5 -4.92 -9.48 5.90
N LEU A 6 -3.89 -8.65 5.92
CA LEU A 6 -3.54 -7.78 7.04
C LEU A 6 -3.81 -6.33 6.63
N VAL A 7 -4.66 -5.65 7.39
CA VAL A 7 -4.99 -4.25 7.14
C VAL A 7 -4.25 -3.37 8.14
N TYR A 8 -3.36 -2.54 7.62
CA TYR A 8 -2.52 -1.63 8.38
C TYR A 8 -3.03 -0.20 8.31
N GLN A 9 -2.70 0.59 9.32
CA GLN A 9 -2.87 2.03 9.31
C GLN A 9 -1.52 2.72 9.11
N SER A 10 -1.44 3.68 8.19
CA SER A 10 -0.27 4.53 8.02
C SER A 10 -0.14 5.50 9.19
N LEU A 11 0.98 5.47 9.92
CA LEU A 11 1.27 6.46 10.97
C LEU A 11 1.39 7.88 10.41
N TRP A 12 1.90 8.02 9.17
CA TRP A 12 1.92 9.30 8.46
C TRP A 12 0.52 9.85 8.21
N ALA A 13 -0.45 9.02 7.87
CA ALA A 13 -1.83 9.42 7.68
C ALA A 13 -2.50 9.94 8.97
N MET A 14 -1.89 9.72 10.13
CA MET A 14 -2.36 10.20 11.42
C MET A 14 -1.68 11.51 11.87
N GLU A 15 -0.84 12.09 11.05
CA GLU A 15 -0.22 13.39 11.33
C GLU A 15 -1.18 14.54 11.03
N ARG A 16 -1.02 15.68 11.75
CA ARG A 16 -1.74 16.95 11.51
C ARG A 16 -3.26 16.79 11.42
N ARG A 17 -3.85 16.06 12.37
CA ARG A 17 -5.25 15.69 12.33
C ARG A 17 -6.15 16.48 13.28
N ARG A 18 -5.60 16.99 14.36
CA ARG A 18 -6.39 17.63 15.40
C ARG A 18 -6.81 19.03 14.99
N PRO A 19 -8.11 19.37 15.12
CA PRO A 19 -8.61 20.72 14.80
C PRO A 19 -7.99 21.82 15.65
N ASP A 20 -7.53 21.50 16.86
CA ASP A 20 -6.86 22.40 17.78
C ASP A 20 -5.38 22.65 17.41
N GLY A 21 -4.88 22.02 16.35
CA GLY A 21 -3.50 22.13 15.89
C GLY A 21 -2.50 21.29 16.69
N LEU A 22 -2.94 20.56 17.71
CA LEU A 22 -2.09 19.66 18.47
C LEU A 22 -1.95 18.30 17.72
N GLU A 23 -0.76 17.72 17.81
CA GLU A 23 -0.53 16.36 17.31
C GLU A 23 -0.91 15.33 18.37
N TRP A 24 -1.43 14.19 17.92
CA TRP A 24 -1.48 13.01 18.75
C TRP A 24 -0.06 12.53 19.03
N THR A 25 0.21 12.17 20.27
CA THR A 25 1.45 11.49 20.62
C THR A 25 1.55 10.14 19.91
N LEU A 26 2.76 9.59 19.83
CA LEU A 26 2.95 8.26 19.24
C LEU A 26 2.12 7.20 19.98
N ASP A 27 2.07 7.26 21.32
CA ASP A 27 1.34 6.30 22.13
C ASP A 27 -0.18 6.39 21.90
N GLU A 28 -0.73 7.59 21.74
CA GLU A 28 -2.13 7.78 21.35
C GLU A 28 -2.40 7.18 19.97
N LYS A 29 -1.55 7.45 18.97
CA LYS A 29 -1.70 6.88 17.62
C LYS A 29 -1.69 5.35 17.65
N LEU A 30 -0.76 4.75 18.37
CA LEU A 30 -0.63 3.30 18.47
C LEU A 30 -1.82 2.66 19.22
N ALA A 31 -2.28 3.29 20.30
CA ALA A 31 -3.48 2.85 21.01
C ALA A 31 -4.71 2.90 20.12
N MET A 32 -4.91 4.00 19.38
CA MET A 32 -6.02 4.15 18.42
C MET A 32 -6.01 3.05 17.35
N ILE A 33 -4.85 2.74 16.77
CA ILE A 33 -4.68 1.68 15.76
C ILE A 33 -5.08 0.32 16.33
N ARG A 34 -4.60 -0.02 17.52
CA ARG A 34 -4.94 -1.25 18.23
C ARG A 34 -6.45 -1.33 18.51
N ASP A 35 -7.00 -0.28 19.12
CA ASP A 35 -8.40 -0.27 19.61
C ASP A 35 -9.40 -0.27 18.45
N ALA A 36 -9.02 0.29 17.30
CA ALA A 36 -9.80 0.20 16.07
C ALA A 36 -9.66 -1.17 15.37
N GLY A 37 -8.83 -2.06 15.89
CA GLY A 37 -8.68 -3.43 15.38
C GLY A 37 -7.94 -3.52 14.05
N PHE A 38 -7.00 -2.61 13.74
CA PHE A 38 -6.05 -2.81 12.64
C PHE A 38 -5.08 -3.95 12.98
N ASP A 39 -4.56 -4.62 11.97
CA ASP A 39 -3.61 -5.73 12.14
C ASP A 39 -2.18 -5.23 12.36
N GLY A 40 -1.93 -3.94 12.14
CA GLY A 40 -0.61 -3.35 12.25
C GLY A 40 -0.51 -1.91 11.76
N ALA A 41 0.72 -1.48 11.51
CA ALA A 41 1.01 -0.11 11.08
C ALA A 41 2.01 -0.05 9.90
N GLY A 42 1.84 0.97 9.05
CA GLY A 42 2.86 1.41 8.11
C GLY A 42 3.75 2.47 8.75
N VAL A 43 5.05 2.23 8.73
CA VAL A 43 6.06 3.05 9.42
C VAL A 43 7.05 3.61 8.43
N ARG A 44 7.12 4.94 8.28
CA ARG A 44 8.22 5.58 7.55
C ARG A 44 9.51 5.40 8.34
N PHE A 45 10.46 4.70 7.74
CA PHE A 45 11.70 4.34 8.41
C PHE A 45 12.77 5.42 8.18
N PHE A 46 12.84 6.40 9.08
CA PHE A 46 13.87 7.43 9.11
C PHE A 46 14.79 7.32 10.32
N ASP A 47 14.30 6.75 11.40
CA ASP A 47 15.00 6.66 12.67
C ASP A 47 14.77 5.32 13.36
N TYR A 48 15.86 4.66 13.77
CA TYR A 48 15.80 3.36 14.43
C TYR A 48 15.08 3.41 15.79
N LYS A 49 15.31 4.45 16.60
CA LYS A 49 14.70 4.53 17.95
C LYS A 49 13.18 4.68 17.85
N TYR A 50 12.73 5.49 16.87
CA TYR A 50 11.32 5.65 16.57
C TYR A 50 10.71 4.32 16.12
N ALA A 51 11.31 3.67 15.13
CA ALA A 51 10.84 2.39 14.62
C ALA A 51 10.82 1.32 15.72
N LYS A 52 11.86 1.25 16.56
CA LYS A 52 11.91 0.32 17.69
C LYS A 52 10.77 0.56 18.68
N ARG A 53 10.49 1.81 19.05
CA ARG A 53 9.36 2.12 19.94
C ARG A 53 8.02 1.69 19.38
N VAL A 54 7.79 1.91 18.08
CA VAL A 54 6.60 1.45 17.38
C VAL A 54 6.52 -0.08 17.43
N THR A 55 7.59 -0.76 17.05
CA THR A 55 7.60 -2.23 16.94
C THR A 55 7.50 -2.93 18.29
N ASP A 56 8.08 -2.36 19.36
CA ASP A 56 7.92 -2.89 20.70
C ASP A 56 6.44 -2.87 21.14
N PHE A 57 5.73 -1.77 20.85
CA PHE A 57 4.29 -1.68 21.11
C PHE A 57 3.49 -2.70 20.27
N LEU A 58 3.71 -2.72 18.96
CA LEU A 58 2.98 -3.60 18.05
C LEU A 58 3.18 -5.08 18.41
N ARG A 59 4.43 -5.47 18.70
CA ARG A 59 4.78 -6.83 19.11
C ARG A 59 4.10 -7.22 20.44
N ALA A 60 4.06 -6.32 21.41
CA ALA A 60 3.38 -6.56 22.69
C ALA A 60 1.87 -6.82 22.54
N HIS A 61 1.28 -6.39 21.43
CA HIS A 61 -0.14 -6.57 21.14
C HIS A 61 -0.42 -7.57 20.00
N GLY A 62 0.59 -8.36 19.57
CA GLY A 62 0.43 -9.34 18.50
C GLY A 62 0.19 -8.75 17.12
N MET A 63 0.58 -7.49 16.93
CA MET A 63 0.42 -6.74 15.68
C MET A 63 1.72 -6.72 14.88
N SER A 64 1.63 -6.52 13.57
CA SER A 64 2.78 -6.47 12.66
C SER A 64 2.98 -5.07 12.05
N TRP A 65 3.97 -4.92 11.17
CA TRP A 65 4.25 -3.64 10.52
C TRP A 65 4.98 -3.80 9.20
N GLN A 66 4.83 -2.80 8.34
CA GLN A 66 5.65 -2.63 7.14
C GLN A 66 6.57 -1.42 7.30
N ALA A 67 7.80 -1.55 6.80
CA ALA A 67 8.75 -0.44 6.72
C ALA A 67 8.58 0.26 5.37
N GLN A 68 8.37 1.59 5.38
CA GLN A 68 8.38 2.42 4.19
C GLN A 68 9.71 3.18 4.11
N CYS A 69 10.46 2.99 3.03
CA CYS A 69 11.82 3.47 2.88
C CYS A 69 12.00 4.26 1.58
N TYR A 70 12.96 5.21 1.59
CA TYR A 70 13.17 6.19 0.50
C TYR A 70 14.63 6.25 0.04
N PRO A 71 15.27 5.14 -0.36
CA PRO A 71 16.68 5.16 -0.73
C PRO A 71 16.91 5.92 -2.05
N GLN A 72 18.02 6.65 -2.13
CA GLN A 72 18.51 7.31 -3.34
C GLN A 72 19.57 6.47 -4.05
N THR A 73 20.23 5.58 -3.31
CA THR A 73 21.22 4.63 -3.83
C THR A 73 20.91 3.22 -3.35
N VAL A 74 21.61 2.23 -3.93
CA VAL A 74 21.52 0.85 -3.44
C VAL A 74 22.07 0.73 -2.03
N ASP A 75 23.13 1.46 -1.72
CA ASP A 75 23.82 1.38 -0.43
C ASP A 75 23.01 1.96 0.72
N ASP A 76 22.13 2.94 0.46
CA ASP A 76 21.24 3.52 1.49
C ASP A 76 20.30 2.48 2.11
N LEU A 77 19.99 1.42 1.37
CA LEU A 77 19.11 0.36 1.87
C LEU A 77 19.81 -0.61 2.84
N LYS A 78 21.15 -0.71 2.82
CA LYS A 78 21.90 -1.66 3.64
C LYS A 78 21.62 -1.51 5.15
N PRO A 79 21.82 -0.33 5.78
CA PRO A 79 21.53 -0.16 7.19
C PRO A 79 20.04 -0.33 7.52
N ILE A 80 19.17 0.06 6.59
CA ILE A 80 17.72 -0.10 6.77
C ILE A 80 17.35 -1.58 6.84
N ILE A 81 17.87 -2.41 5.95
CA ILE A 81 17.62 -3.86 5.94
C ILE A 81 18.05 -4.52 7.26
N GLU A 82 19.21 -4.17 7.79
CA GLU A 82 19.69 -4.71 9.06
C GLU A 82 18.73 -4.41 10.21
N HIS A 83 18.30 -3.16 10.31
CA HIS A 83 17.36 -2.73 11.35
C HIS A 83 15.95 -3.33 11.15
N VAL A 84 15.46 -3.36 9.92
CA VAL A 84 14.14 -3.93 9.59
C VAL A 84 14.10 -5.42 9.92
N ARG A 85 15.19 -6.15 9.66
CA ARG A 85 15.33 -7.56 10.03
C ARG A 85 15.33 -7.76 11.54
N GLU A 86 16.10 -6.95 12.27
CA GLU A 86 16.16 -6.98 13.74
C GLU A 86 14.79 -6.70 14.37
N LEU A 87 14.11 -5.68 13.86
CA LEU A 87 12.80 -5.24 14.37
C LEU A 87 11.62 -6.10 13.86
N GLY A 88 11.83 -6.97 12.87
CA GLY A 88 10.84 -7.95 12.42
C GLY A 88 9.68 -7.36 11.64
N ALA A 89 9.94 -6.47 10.67
CA ALA A 89 8.91 -6.03 9.74
C ALA A 89 8.42 -7.19 8.85
N ASP A 90 7.17 -7.14 8.45
CA ASP A 90 6.60 -8.10 7.52
C ASP A 90 7.25 -7.99 6.13
N HIS A 91 7.46 -6.76 5.68
CA HIS A 91 8.16 -6.45 4.44
C HIS A 91 8.67 -5.00 4.40
N ILE A 92 9.49 -4.71 3.41
CA ILE A 92 9.86 -3.34 3.03
C ILE A 92 8.99 -2.91 1.85
N ASN A 93 8.25 -1.82 2.02
CA ASN A 93 7.68 -1.03 0.94
C ASN A 93 8.71 0.03 0.54
N LEU A 94 9.28 -0.13 -0.66
CA LEU A 94 10.32 0.74 -1.18
C LEU A 94 9.69 1.80 -2.06
N GLN A 95 9.77 3.05 -1.65
CA GLN A 95 9.41 4.22 -2.46
C GLN A 95 10.70 4.92 -2.88
N PRO A 96 11.38 4.45 -3.96
CA PRO A 96 12.74 4.88 -4.26
C PRO A 96 12.79 6.36 -4.62
N ASP A 97 13.64 7.13 -3.93
CA ASP A 97 13.79 8.56 -4.18
C ASP A 97 14.75 8.82 -5.36
N VAL A 98 14.52 8.11 -6.47
CA VAL A 98 15.25 8.22 -7.74
C VAL A 98 14.26 8.45 -8.89
N ARG A 99 14.70 9.22 -9.88
CA ARG A 99 13.87 9.66 -11.03
C ARG A 99 14.56 9.35 -12.35
N PRO A 100 14.81 8.07 -12.67
CA PRO A 100 15.39 7.68 -13.94
C PRO A 100 14.38 7.97 -15.07
N TYR A 101 14.88 8.43 -16.19
CA TYR A 101 14.08 8.69 -17.39
C TYR A 101 14.32 7.65 -18.50
N ARG A 102 15.20 6.68 -18.25
CA ARG A 102 15.48 5.54 -19.14
C ARG A 102 15.46 4.24 -18.34
N LEU A 103 14.99 3.16 -18.96
CA LEU A 103 14.91 1.84 -18.33
C LEU A 103 16.28 1.32 -17.86
N GLU A 104 17.31 1.55 -18.66
CA GLU A 104 18.69 1.10 -18.34
C GLU A 104 19.20 1.70 -17.03
N GLN A 105 18.74 2.90 -16.68
CA GLN A 105 19.10 3.55 -15.43
C GLN A 105 18.42 2.90 -14.21
N CYS A 106 17.30 2.23 -14.40
CA CYS A 106 16.59 1.53 -13.33
C CYS A 106 17.24 0.20 -12.97
N ILE A 107 17.88 -0.47 -13.94
CA ILE A 107 18.39 -1.83 -13.80
C ILE A 107 19.32 -1.99 -12.60
N PRO A 108 20.39 -1.18 -12.42
CA PRO A 108 21.30 -1.34 -11.29
C PRO A 108 20.63 -1.14 -9.93
N TYR A 109 19.65 -0.25 -9.85
CA TYR A 109 18.88 -0.03 -8.63
C TYR A 109 18.02 -1.25 -8.27
N ILE A 110 17.18 -1.71 -9.21
CA ILE A 110 16.28 -2.83 -9.00
C ILE A 110 17.06 -4.10 -8.64
N LEU A 111 18.11 -4.42 -9.39
CA LEU A 111 18.94 -5.59 -9.13
C LEU A 111 19.65 -5.48 -7.78
N GLY A 112 20.20 -4.30 -7.45
CA GLY A 112 20.91 -4.07 -6.21
C GLY A 112 20.00 -4.21 -4.99
N TRP A 113 18.85 -3.53 -4.98
CA TRP A 113 17.90 -3.61 -3.87
C TRP A 113 17.30 -5.02 -3.71
N ARG A 114 16.95 -5.68 -4.81
CA ARG A 114 16.43 -7.07 -4.76
C ARG A 114 17.48 -8.03 -4.20
N ARG A 115 18.75 -7.90 -4.60
CA ARG A 115 19.84 -8.72 -4.07
C ARG A 115 20.00 -8.53 -2.57
N LEU A 116 20.06 -7.27 -2.10
CA LEU A 116 20.17 -6.97 -0.67
C LEU A 116 19.02 -7.56 0.14
N ALA A 117 17.78 -7.43 -0.36
CA ALA A 117 16.61 -7.98 0.30
C ALA A 117 16.61 -9.51 0.32
N MET A 118 16.99 -10.14 -0.79
CA MET A 118 17.10 -11.61 -0.90
C MET A 118 18.18 -12.16 0.03
N ASP A 119 19.36 -11.55 0.05
CA ASP A 119 20.48 -11.97 0.91
C ASP A 119 20.11 -11.84 2.41
N ALA A 120 19.24 -10.90 2.74
CA ALA A 120 18.74 -10.70 4.11
C ALA A 120 17.48 -11.52 4.44
N GLY A 121 16.88 -12.20 3.47
CA GLY A 121 15.62 -12.93 3.65
C GLY A 121 14.40 -12.04 3.89
N ILE A 122 14.42 -10.79 3.38
CA ILE A 122 13.35 -9.80 3.58
C ILE A 122 12.52 -9.67 2.31
N LYS A 123 11.21 -9.63 2.46
CA LYS A 123 10.29 -9.33 1.36
C LYS A 123 10.41 -7.85 0.98
N LEU A 124 10.60 -7.58 -0.31
CA LEU A 124 10.71 -6.23 -0.86
C LEU A 124 9.64 -6.00 -1.91
N GLN A 125 8.95 -4.87 -1.83
CA GLN A 125 7.99 -4.41 -2.81
C GLN A 125 8.35 -2.98 -3.22
N ILE A 126 8.20 -2.64 -4.51
CA ILE A 126 8.40 -1.27 -5.00
C ILE A 126 7.03 -0.61 -5.14
N GLU A 127 6.88 0.56 -4.56
CA GLU A 127 5.62 1.30 -4.61
C GLU A 127 5.40 1.98 -5.96
N THR A 128 4.18 1.91 -6.46
CA THR A 128 3.75 2.75 -7.58
C THR A 128 3.48 4.16 -7.06
N HIS A 129 4.37 5.11 -7.36
CA HIS A 129 4.28 6.46 -6.80
C HIS A 129 4.76 7.52 -7.78
N ARG A 130 4.00 8.65 -7.86
CA ARG A 130 4.40 9.83 -8.63
C ARG A 130 5.74 10.37 -8.14
N ASP A 131 6.48 11.04 -9.04
CA ASP A 131 7.81 11.60 -8.76
C ASP A 131 8.82 10.55 -8.24
N ARG A 132 8.71 9.30 -8.72
CA ARG A 132 9.59 8.17 -8.41
C ARG A 132 9.88 7.37 -9.69
N MET A 133 10.68 6.34 -9.56
CA MET A 133 10.97 5.39 -10.65
C MET A 133 9.71 4.84 -11.34
N THR A 134 8.62 4.71 -10.59
CA THR A 134 7.32 4.19 -11.03
C THR A 134 6.30 5.29 -11.33
N THR A 135 6.75 6.51 -11.63
CA THR A 135 5.88 7.69 -11.77
C THR A 135 4.88 7.59 -12.92
N ASP A 136 5.29 6.99 -14.03
CA ASP A 136 4.48 6.86 -15.24
C ASP A 136 4.01 5.41 -15.45
N LEU A 137 2.75 5.24 -15.83
CA LEU A 137 2.14 3.92 -16.02
C LEU A 137 2.86 3.12 -17.12
N PHE A 138 3.11 3.72 -18.28
CA PHE A 138 3.76 3.00 -19.39
C PHE A 138 5.22 2.67 -19.07
N PHE A 139 5.93 3.61 -18.47
CA PHE A 139 7.30 3.34 -18.01
C PHE A 139 7.34 2.19 -17.02
N THR A 140 6.40 2.15 -16.07
CA THR A 140 6.29 1.03 -15.11
C THR A 140 5.96 -0.28 -15.80
N LEU A 141 5.05 -0.28 -16.79
CA LEU A 141 4.77 -1.48 -17.57
C LEU A 141 5.99 -2.00 -18.33
N HIS A 142 6.81 -1.12 -18.89
CA HIS A 142 8.10 -1.52 -19.51
C HIS A 142 9.10 -2.06 -18.47
N LEU A 143 9.11 -1.53 -17.24
CA LEU A 143 9.90 -2.13 -16.15
C LEU A 143 9.44 -3.56 -15.84
N LEU A 144 8.14 -3.81 -15.85
CA LEU A 144 7.57 -5.14 -15.62
C LEU A 144 7.90 -6.10 -16.78
N ASP A 145 7.96 -5.62 -18.01
CA ASP A 145 8.42 -6.42 -19.14
C ASP A 145 9.90 -6.84 -18.98
N CYS A 146 10.73 -5.96 -18.38
CA CYS A 146 12.14 -6.27 -18.07
C CYS A 146 12.31 -7.13 -16.81
N PHE A 147 11.40 -7.00 -15.85
CA PHE A 147 11.44 -7.67 -14.55
C PHE A 147 10.08 -8.32 -14.25
N PRO A 148 9.75 -9.47 -14.89
CA PRO A 148 8.43 -10.09 -14.76
C PRO A 148 8.09 -10.59 -13.36
N ASP A 149 9.08 -10.74 -12.50
CA ASP A 149 8.95 -11.16 -11.10
C ASP A 149 9.03 -9.97 -10.10
N LEU A 150 9.02 -8.73 -10.60
CA LEU A 150 9.04 -7.54 -9.75
C LEU A 150 7.75 -7.46 -8.91
N ARG A 151 7.92 -7.32 -7.62
CA ARG A 151 6.80 -7.17 -6.67
C ARG A 151 6.51 -5.70 -6.45
N LEU A 152 5.25 -5.32 -6.65
CA LEU A 152 4.78 -3.95 -6.44
C LEU A 152 3.91 -3.84 -5.18
N THR A 153 3.98 -2.67 -4.54
CA THR A 153 2.90 -2.14 -3.71
C THR A 153 2.06 -1.20 -4.57
N GLY A 154 0.78 -1.52 -4.75
CA GLY A 154 -0.10 -0.75 -5.61
C GLY A 154 -0.75 0.43 -4.90
N ASP A 155 -0.15 1.63 -4.99
CA ASP A 155 -0.90 2.88 -4.82
C ASP A 155 -1.40 3.32 -6.20
N LEU A 156 -2.65 2.94 -6.50
CA LEU A 156 -3.23 3.14 -7.83
C LEU A 156 -3.65 4.59 -8.07
N SER A 157 -3.79 5.38 -6.99
CA SER A 157 -4.21 6.78 -7.05
C SER A 157 -3.28 7.62 -7.91
N HIS A 158 -1.98 7.32 -7.88
CA HIS A 158 -0.97 8.04 -8.65
C HIS A 158 -1.14 7.89 -10.17
N TYR A 159 -1.57 6.71 -10.63
CA TYR A 159 -1.84 6.51 -12.06
C TYR A 159 -3.16 7.12 -12.52
N VAL A 160 -4.18 7.11 -11.65
CA VAL A 160 -5.48 7.75 -11.97
C VAL A 160 -5.28 9.23 -12.27
N VAL A 161 -4.57 9.94 -11.39
CA VAL A 161 -4.27 11.37 -11.57
C VAL A 161 -3.22 11.58 -12.66
N GLY A 162 -2.12 10.81 -12.64
CA GLY A 162 -1.01 11.00 -13.58
C GLY A 162 -1.36 10.74 -15.05
N ARG A 163 -2.41 9.94 -15.29
CA ARG A 163 -2.94 9.64 -16.62
C ARG A 163 -4.23 10.39 -16.93
N GLU A 164 -4.75 11.18 -16.00
CA GLU A 164 -6.03 11.87 -16.14
C GLU A 164 -7.13 10.95 -16.71
N PHE A 165 -7.30 9.76 -16.13
CA PHE A 165 -8.22 8.75 -16.63
C PHE A 165 -9.63 9.32 -16.79
N ALA A 166 -10.11 9.35 -18.04
CA ALA A 166 -11.46 9.80 -18.32
C ALA A 166 -12.52 8.86 -17.72
N TRP A 167 -13.64 9.42 -17.30
CA TRP A 167 -14.77 8.66 -16.80
C TRP A 167 -15.89 8.58 -17.86
N PRO A 168 -16.51 7.41 -18.08
CA PRO A 168 -16.13 6.10 -17.57
C PRO A 168 -14.78 5.62 -18.13
N LEU A 169 -14.08 4.79 -17.35
CA LEU A 169 -12.77 4.28 -17.75
C LEU A 169 -12.91 3.34 -18.95
N SER A 170 -12.03 3.50 -19.94
CA SER A 170 -12.00 2.61 -21.11
C SER A 170 -11.47 1.21 -20.76
N GLU A 171 -11.88 0.19 -21.52
CA GLU A 171 -11.38 -1.18 -21.33
C GLU A 171 -9.87 -1.27 -21.55
N GLU A 172 -9.29 -0.46 -22.44
CA GLU A 172 -7.84 -0.35 -22.62
C GLU A 172 -7.15 0.08 -21.32
N ASN A 173 -7.64 1.14 -20.67
CA ASN A 173 -7.10 1.60 -19.39
C ASN A 173 -7.28 0.56 -18.28
N HIS A 174 -8.43 -0.15 -18.25
CA HIS A 174 -8.60 -1.29 -17.34
C HIS A 174 -7.57 -2.39 -17.59
N ALA A 175 -7.26 -2.71 -18.85
CA ALA A 175 -6.27 -3.72 -19.21
C ALA A 175 -4.87 -3.31 -18.76
N LEU A 176 -4.48 -2.03 -18.93
CA LEU A 176 -3.20 -1.52 -18.44
C LEU A 176 -3.09 -1.61 -16.91
N MET A 177 -4.15 -1.22 -16.20
CA MET A 177 -4.18 -1.32 -14.73
C MET A 177 -4.15 -2.76 -14.24
N ARG A 178 -4.82 -3.69 -14.93
CA ARG A 178 -4.74 -5.14 -14.60
C ARG A 178 -3.31 -5.66 -14.69
N ARG A 179 -2.51 -5.23 -15.66
CA ARG A 179 -1.08 -5.60 -15.73
C ARG A 179 -0.29 -5.14 -14.49
N ILE A 180 -0.57 -3.94 -13.96
CA ILE A 180 0.02 -3.48 -12.69
C ILE A 180 -0.44 -4.38 -11.53
N LEU A 181 -1.75 -4.63 -11.45
CA LEU A 181 -2.37 -5.43 -10.39
C LEU A 181 -1.85 -6.87 -10.36
N ASP A 182 -1.50 -7.44 -11.52
CA ASP A 182 -0.89 -8.76 -11.62
C ASP A 182 0.47 -8.85 -10.91
N HIS A 183 1.12 -7.72 -10.65
CA HIS A 183 2.40 -7.64 -9.94
C HIS A 183 2.28 -7.13 -8.49
N CYS A 184 1.07 -6.75 -8.02
CA CYS A 184 0.89 -6.23 -6.68
C CYS A 184 0.96 -7.33 -5.63
N TRP A 185 1.81 -7.14 -4.62
CA TRP A 185 1.96 -7.98 -3.44
C TRP A 185 1.51 -7.29 -2.15
N GLY A 186 1.14 -6.03 -2.25
CA GLY A 186 0.52 -5.19 -1.25
C GLY A 186 -0.23 -4.04 -1.91
N PHE A 187 -1.06 -3.35 -1.16
CA PHE A 187 -1.86 -2.22 -1.65
C PHE A 187 -1.82 -1.07 -0.66
N HIS A 188 -1.81 0.15 -1.18
CA HIS A 188 -2.13 1.35 -0.43
C HIS A 188 -3.57 1.80 -0.71
N GLY A 189 -4.33 1.94 0.36
CA GLY A 189 -5.74 2.33 0.34
C GLY A 189 -5.88 3.84 0.28
N ARG A 190 -5.85 4.36 -0.93
CA ARG A 190 -6.18 5.74 -1.28
C ARG A 190 -7.03 5.72 -2.53
N VAL A 191 -8.15 6.42 -2.52
CA VAL A 191 -8.99 6.62 -3.70
C VAL A 191 -8.71 7.98 -4.29
N ALA A 192 -8.52 8.05 -5.59
CA ALA A 192 -8.33 9.27 -6.36
C ALA A 192 -9.47 9.46 -7.35
N SER A 193 -9.70 10.69 -7.76
CA SER A 193 -10.43 11.01 -9.00
C SER A 193 -9.43 11.36 -10.10
N ARG A 194 -9.92 11.67 -11.27
CA ARG A 194 -9.11 12.10 -12.41
C ARG A 194 -8.21 13.30 -12.07
N GLU A 195 -8.72 14.25 -11.30
CA GLU A 195 -8.06 15.52 -10.99
C GLU A 195 -7.49 15.58 -9.56
N GLN A 196 -7.94 14.70 -8.68
CA GLN A 196 -7.61 14.75 -7.25
C GLN A 196 -6.95 13.45 -6.80
N ILE A 197 -5.74 13.58 -6.23
CA ILE A 197 -4.95 12.44 -5.74
C ILE A 197 -5.62 11.70 -4.57
N GLN A 198 -6.49 12.38 -3.85
CA GLN A 198 -7.23 11.80 -2.72
C GLN A 198 -8.63 12.41 -2.65
N VAL A 199 -9.63 11.54 -2.65
CA VAL A 199 -11.03 11.91 -2.44
C VAL A 199 -11.55 11.27 -1.17
N GLN A 200 -12.57 11.87 -0.56
CA GLN A 200 -13.25 11.31 0.61
C GLN A 200 -14.19 10.20 0.19
N ILE A 201 -13.93 8.99 0.67
CA ILE A 201 -14.68 7.79 0.29
C ILE A 201 -16.10 7.76 0.85
N SER A 202 -16.36 8.55 1.90
CA SER A 202 -17.70 8.72 2.49
C SER A 202 -18.60 9.68 1.72
N PHE A 203 -18.04 10.47 0.78
CA PHE A 203 -18.82 11.45 0.03
C PHE A 203 -19.61 10.77 -1.09
N PRO A 204 -20.97 10.89 -1.13
CA PRO A 204 -21.78 10.17 -2.12
C PRO A 204 -21.42 10.44 -3.56
N HIS A 205 -20.97 11.65 -3.92
CA HIS A 205 -20.56 12.01 -5.27
C HIS A 205 -19.22 11.41 -5.71
N GLN A 206 -18.46 10.81 -4.78
CA GLN A 206 -17.22 10.09 -5.07
C GLN A 206 -17.43 8.58 -5.27
N LYS A 207 -18.70 8.12 -5.16
CA LYS A 207 -19.02 6.69 -5.18
C LYS A 207 -18.46 5.96 -6.41
N ASP A 208 -18.52 6.56 -7.58
CA ASP A 208 -18.04 5.92 -8.81
C ASP A 208 -16.53 5.64 -8.76
N TRP A 209 -15.74 6.57 -8.22
CA TRP A 209 -14.31 6.37 -8.01
C TRP A 209 -14.04 5.30 -6.95
N VAL A 210 -14.80 5.31 -5.87
CA VAL A 210 -14.70 4.28 -4.82
C VAL A 210 -14.99 2.89 -5.40
N ASP A 211 -16.06 2.75 -6.18
CA ASP A 211 -16.44 1.48 -6.82
C ASP A 211 -15.36 1.01 -7.81
N LEU A 212 -14.74 1.92 -8.56
CA LEU A 212 -13.63 1.62 -9.45
C LEU A 212 -12.44 1.02 -8.69
N PHE A 213 -12.01 1.68 -7.62
CA PHE A 213 -10.88 1.20 -6.81
C PHE A 213 -11.21 -0.13 -6.12
N MET A 214 -12.43 -0.28 -5.59
CA MET A 214 -12.88 -1.56 -5.02
C MET A 214 -12.84 -2.69 -6.05
N GLY A 215 -13.24 -2.44 -7.30
CA GLY A 215 -13.14 -3.41 -8.39
C GLY A 215 -11.69 -3.78 -8.72
N TRP A 216 -10.77 -2.82 -8.71
CA TRP A 216 -9.34 -3.08 -8.92
C TRP A 216 -8.72 -3.86 -7.75
N TRP A 217 -9.03 -3.51 -6.51
CA TRP A 217 -8.55 -4.27 -5.35
C TRP A 217 -9.12 -5.69 -5.35
N GLU A 218 -10.39 -5.86 -5.73
CA GLU A 218 -10.97 -7.20 -5.91
C GLU A 218 -10.17 -8.02 -6.91
N TYR A 219 -9.92 -7.47 -8.10
CA TYR A 219 -9.10 -8.12 -9.13
C TYR A 219 -7.71 -8.47 -8.58
N GLY A 220 -7.04 -7.50 -7.96
CA GLY A 220 -5.71 -7.69 -7.38
C GLY A 220 -5.67 -8.76 -6.30
N PHE A 221 -6.69 -8.83 -5.41
CA PHE A 221 -6.80 -9.87 -4.38
C PHE A 221 -6.95 -11.25 -5.00
N ARG A 222 -7.78 -11.39 -6.04
CA ARG A 222 -7.96 -12.66 -6.77
C ARG A 222 -6.66 -13.11 -7.44
N GLN A 223 -5.95 -12.20 -8.09
CA GLN A 223 -4.67 -12.52 -8.73
C GLN A 223 -3.60 -12.88 -7.69
N TRP A 224 -3.54 -12.15 -6.59
CA TRP A 224 -2.62 -12.47 -5.51
C TRP A 224 -2.89 -13.85 -4.92
N MET A 225 -4.15 -14.21 -4.64
CA MET A 225 -4.52 -15.53 -4.11
C MET A 225 -4.08 -16.69 -5.02
N ARG A 226 -4.06 -16.47 -6.34
CA ARG A 226 -3.67 -17.51 -7.32
C ARG A 226 -2.17 -17.79 -7.33
N ARG A 227 -1.34 -16.74 -7.06
CA ARG A 227 0.12 -16.82 -7.17
C ARG A 227 0.85 -16.93 -5.84
N ALA A 228 0.22 -16.51 -4.76
CA ALA A 228 0.81 -16.56 -3.43
C ALA A 228 0.73 -17.94 -2.82
N GLY A 229 1.73 -18.30 -2.01
CA GLY A 229 1.75 -19.53 -1.26
C GLY A 229 0.60 -19.64 -0.24
N PRO A 230 0.32 -20.83 0.28
CA PRO A 230 -0.84 -21.06 1.15
C PRO A 230 -0.80 -20.28 2.47
N ASP A 231 0.38 -19.96 2.99
CA ASP A 231 0.58 -19.27 4.28
C ASP A 231 1.02 -17.81 4.14
N GLU A 232 0.98 -17.29 2.91
CA GLU A 232 1.36 -15.91 2.63
C GLU A 232 0.32 -14.91 3.15
N THR A 233 0.80 -13.70 3.43
CA THR A 233 -0.05 -12.57 3.84
C THR A 233 -0.05 -11.50 2.76
N LEU A 234 -1.24 -11.01 2.42
CA LEU A 234 -1.42 -9.80 1.64
C LEU A 234 -1.56 -8.62 2.60
N THR A 235 -0.87 -7.53 2.31
CA THR A 235 -0.98 -6.31 3.12
C THR A 235 -1.79 -5.24 2.38
N PHE A 236 -2.62 -4.55 3.14
CA PHE A 236 -3.36 -3.39 2.68
C PHE A 236 -3.17 -2.25 3.68
N LEU A 237 -2.52 -1.17 3.27
CA LEU A 237 -2.26 -0.01 4.10
C LEU A 237 -3.32 1.07 3.85
N CYS A 238 -4.11 1.43 4.87
CA CYS A 238 -4.93 2.63 4.81
C CYS A 238 -4.02 3.86 4.86
N GLU A 239 -3.86 4.55 3.71
CA GLU A 239 -2.92 5.65 3.55
C GLU A 239 -3.60 6.91 3.02
N MET A 240 -4.55 7.43 3.76
CA MET A 240 -5.12 8.74 3.46
C MET A 240 -4.19 9.83 4.01
N GLY A 241 -3.51 10.53 3.09
CA GLY A 241 -2.49 11.53 3.41
C GLY A 241 -3.03 12.71 4.20
N PRO A 242 -2.13 13.49 4.86
CA PRO A 242 -2.47 14.69 5.61
C PRO A 242 -3.28 15.70 4.80
N LYS A 243 -3.69 16.77 5.49
CA LYS A 243 -4.63 17.79 4.95
C LYS A 243 -4.27 18.36 3.58
N GLU A 244 -3.00 18.35 3.19
CA GLU A 244 -2.56 18.79 1.86
C GLU A 244 -2.99 17.84 0.73
N TYR A 245 -3.35 16.61 1.07
CA TYR A 245 -3.93 15.61 0.15
C TYR A 245 -5.45 15.61 0.19
N ALA A 246 -6.02 16.03 1.32
CA ALA A 246 -7.46 16.00 1.55
C ALA A 246 -8.19 17.16 0.87
N MET A 247 -9.48 17.03 0.68
CA MET A 247 -10.33 18.15 0.31
C MET A 247 -10.57 19.02 1.54
N THR A 248 -10.25 20.30 1.43
CA THR A 248 -10.34 21.25 2.53
C THR A 248 -11.34 22.37 2.25
N GLY A 249 -11.93 22.90 3.32
CA GLY A 249 -12.71 24.12 3.28
C GLY A 249 -11.86 25.39 3.17
N ALA A 250 -12.51 26.53 3.11
CA ALA A 250 -11.84 27.84 3.06
C ALA A 250 -10.99 28.14 4.33
N ASP A 251 -11.27 27.47 5.42
CA ASP A 251 -10.53 27.50 6.68
C ASP A 251 -9.25 26.65 6.67
N GLY A 252 -9.01 25.88 5.59
CA GLY A 252 -7.86 25.00 5.45
C GLY A 252 -7.98 23.69 6.25
N TYR A 253 -9.16 23.39 6.83
CA TYR A 253 -9.46 22.12 7.48
C TYR A 253 -10.10 21.14 6.53
N GLU A 254 -9.93 19.84 6.83
CA GLU A 254 -10.51 18.75 6.04
C GLU A 254 -12.04 18.74 6.13
N LEU A 255 -12.69 18.47 5.01
CA LEU A 255 -14.15 18.35 4.94
C LEU A 255 -14.67 17.01 5.48
N SER A 256 -13.78 16.05 5.73
CA SER A 256 -14.10 14.76 6.37
C SER A 256 -13.06 14.42 7.43
N ASP A 257 -13.35 13.42 8.26
CA ASP A 257 -12.40 12.88 9.23
C ASP A 257 -11.62 11.70 8.62
N ARG A 258 -10.33 11.90 8.30
CA ARG A 258 -9.45 10.85 7.74
C ARG A 258 -9.36 9.59 8.61
N TRP A 259 -9.48 9.72 9.93
CA TRP A 259 -9.48 8.56 10.81
C TRP A 259 -10.75 7.72 10.65
N GLN A 260 -11.90 8.36 10.53
CA GLN A 260 -13.16 7.67 10.22
C GLN A 260 -13.13 7.07 8.81
N GLU A 261 -12.60 7.79 7.83
CA GLU A 261 -12.38 7.29 6.46
C GLU A 261 -11.47 6.05 6.46
N ALA A 262 -10.39 6.06 7.25
CA ALA A 262 -9.49 4.91 7.38
C ALA A 262 -10.20 3.68 7.99
N ASN A 263 -11.04 3.87 8.99
CA ASN A 263 -11.84 2.80 9.57
C ASN A 263 -12.88 2.26 8.57
N LEU A 264 -13.54 3.15 7.84
CA LEU A 264 -14.45 2.76 6.75
C LEU A 264 -13.71 1.94 5.68
N MET A 265 -12.56 2.41 5.23
CA MET A 265 -11.71 1.69 4.26
C MET A 265 -11.33 0.31 4.76
N LYS A 266 -10.87 0.20 6.01
CA LYS A 266 -10.54 -1.09 6.64
C LYS A 266 -11.70 -2.07 6.57
N ASP A 267 -12.90 -1.62 6.93
CA ASP A 267 -14.09 -2.46 6.97
C ASP A 267 -14.51 -2.88 5.56
N MET A 268 -14.46 -1.96 4.59
CA MET A 268 -14.76 -2.25 3.17
C MET A 268 -13.81 -3.29 2.58
N VAL A 269 -12.50 -3.16 2.79
CA VAL A 269 -11.53 -4.11 2.21
C VAL A 269 -11.55 -5.46 2.91
N ARG A 270 -11.87 -5.51 4.20
CA ARG A 270 -12.07 -6.78 4.91
C ARG A 270 -13.30 -7.53 4.41
N ALA A 271 -14.40 -6.82 4.18
CA ALA A 271 -15.60 -7.39 3.59
C ALA A 271 -15.32 -7.91 2.17
N LEU A 272 -14.60 -7.13 1.36
CA LEU A 272 -14.15 -7.51 0.03
C LEU A 272 -13.30 -8.79 0.07
N TRP A 273 -12.30 -8.85 0.94
CA TRP A 273 -11.44 -10.01 1.10
C TRP A 273 -12.22 -11.26 1.51
N ALA A 274 -13.13 -11.14 2.47
CA ALA A 274 -13.95 -12.25 2.91
C ALA A 274 -14.77 -12.83 1.76
N ARG A 275 -15.42 -11.98 0.95
CA ARG A 275 -16.17 -12.38 -0.24
C ARG A 275 -15.29 -13.11 -1.25
N VAL A 276 -14.16 -12.52 -1.64
CA VAL A 276 -13.22 -13.09 -2.62
C VAL A 276 -12.69 -14.44 -2.16
N ARG A 277 -12.34 -14.55 -0.88
CA ARG A 277 -11.87 -15.81 -0.27
C ARG A 277 -12.93 -16.91 -0.27
N ASP A 278 -14.16 -16.57 0.08
CA ASP A 278 -15.24 -17.55 0.17
C ASP A 278 -15.65 -18.04 -1.22
N GLU A 279 -15.66 -17.19 -2.22
CA GLU A 279 -15.87 -17.57 -3.63
C GLU A 279 -14.72 -18.46 -4.14
N ALA A 280 -13.46 -18.16 -3.80
CA ALA A 280 -12.33 -19.01 -4.17
C ALA A 280 -12.40 -20.40 -3.54
N LYS A 281 -12.88 -20.50 -2.30
CA LYS A 281 -13.13 -21.81 -1.64
C LYS A 281 -14.23 -22.59 -2.33
N ALA A 282 -15.35 -21.93 -2.69
CA ALA A 282 -16.47 -22.57 -3.38
C ALA A 282 -16.10 -23.07 -4.77
N ALA A 283 -15.18 -22.37 -5.47
CA ALA A 283 -14.69 -22.77 -6.79
C ALA A 283 -13.69 -23.92 -6.78
N THR A 284 -13.15 -24.30 -5.59
CA THR A 284 -12.21 -25.43 -5.46
C THR A 284 -13.03 -26.70 -5.22
N PRO A 285 -13.13 -27.66 -6.19
CA PRO A 285 -13.86 -28.90 -5.96
C PRO A 285 -13.26 -29.63 -4.77
N ALA A 286 -14.14 -30.20 -3.92
CA ALA A 286 -13.71 -31.08 -2.86
C ALA A 286 -12.82 -32.18 -3.47
N ARG A 287 -11.54 -32.23 -3.10
CA ARG A 287 -10.71 -33.40 -3.43
C ARG A 287 -11.42 -34.59 -2.86
N VAL A 288 -12.03 -35.41 -3.72
CA VAL A 288 -12.54 -36.72 -3.36
C VAL A 288 -11.34 -37.48 -2.80
N ALA A 289 -11.37 -37.75 -1.51
CA ALA A 289 -10.42 -38.64 -0.85
C ALA A 289 -10.62 -40.02 -1.49
N ALA A 290 -9.63 -40.48 -2.28
CA ALA A 290 -9.53 -41.82 -2.78
C ALA A 290 -8.74 -42.64 -1.78
#